data_ecaf734d63e258a33b2562edc1997702
#
_entry.id   ecaf734d63e258a33b2562edc1997702
#
_cell.length_a   1.000
_cell.length_b   1.000
_cell.length_c   1.000
_cell.angle_alpha   90.00
_cell.angle_beta   90.00
_cell.angle_gamma   90.00
#
_symmetry.space_group_name_H-M   'P 1'
#
loop_
_entity.id
_entity.type
_entity.pdbx_description
1 polymer ?
#
loop_
_entity_poly.entity_id
_entity_poly.type
_entity_poly.pdbx_seq_one_letter_code
_entity_poly.pdbx_strand_id
1 'polypeptide(L)'
;MSHCFTAVFEPCLINGKTELLRHNTRLWFKRPESPSFEGTCVGAVVGLNPGSAKGDAEIGRETLGNCDPTMDRILTTFEIAFKLKGLPVPEGAYVQMLNLFYLRDACASAAIAARDEIAQLLTNARDKAEEREFPFLWLAWGKSARADDVDRFPTKSK
;
A
#
# COMPACT_ATOMS: atom_id res chain seq x y z
N MET A 1 8.18 19.85 2.11
CA MET A 1 7.29 19.10 3.02
C MET A 1 7.61 17.64 2.83
N SER A 2 7.75 16.84 3.89
CA SER A 2 8.04 15.42 3.76
C SER A 2 6.74 14.63 3.56
N HIS A 3 6.71 13.78 2.56
CA HIS A 3 5.66 12.80 2.36
C HIS A 3 5.59 11.83 3.56
N CYS A 4 4.41 11.32 3.83
CA CYS A 4 4.20 10.34 4.89
C CYS A 4 3.19 9.27 4.44
N PHE A 5 3.10 8.20 5.21
CA PHE A 5 2.08 7.19 5.00
C PHE A 5 1.32 6.88 6.28
N THR A 6 0.10 6.38 6.14
CA THR A 6 -0.62 5.67 7.19
C THR A 6 -0.82 4.22 6.77
N ALA A 7 -0.80 3.31 7.72
CA ALA A 7 -1.04 1.89 7.48
C ALA A 7 -1.49 1.17 8.75
N VAL A 8 -2.10 0.01 8.59
CA VAL A 8 -2.37 -0.93 9.67
C VAL A 8 -1.33 -2.03 9.65
N PHE A 9 -0.78 -2.36 10.83
CA PHE A 9 0.18 -3.45 11.01
C PHE A 9 -0.47 -4.54 11.86
N GLU A 10 -0.48 -5.76 11.34
CA GLU A 10 -1.03 -6.94 12.04
C GLU A 10 0.02 -8.03 12.16
N PRO A 11 0.21 -8.62 13.36
CA PRO A 11 1.09 -9.76 13.52
C PRO A 11 0.45 -11.00 12.90
N CYS A 12 1.26 -11.81 12.26
CA CYS A 12 0.87 -13.12 11.76
C CYS A 12 1.95 -14.16 12.06
N LEU A 13 1.57 -15.40 12.18
CA LEU A 13 2.50 -16.51 12.39
C LEU A 13 2.77 -17.18 11.04
N ILE A 14 4.02 -17.11 10.59
CA ILE A 14 4.48 -17.72 9.34
C ILE A 14 5.68 -18.61 9.66
N ASN A 15 5.60 -19.90 9.35
CA ASN A 15 6.68 -20.88 9.64
C ASN A 15 7.17 -20.81 11.10
N GLY A 16 6.26 -20.63 12.07
CA GLY A 16 6.58 -20.54 13.49
C GLY A 16 7.26 -19.25 13.93
N LYS A 17 7.36 -18.22 13.06
CA LYS A 17 7.88 -16.89 13.38
C LYS A 17 6.77 -15.86 13.32
N THR A 18 6.80 -14.92 14.26
CA THR A 18 5.90 -13.77 14.22
C THR A 18 6.44 -12.77 13.21
N GLU A 19 5.67 -12.56 12.15
CA GLU A 19 5.92 -11.58 11.10
C GLU A 19 4.84 -10.49 11.14
N LEU A 20 5.04 -9.38 10.42
CA LEU A 20 4.07 -8.31 10.32
C LEU A 20 3.50 -8.22 8.91
N LEU A 21 2.19 -8.21 8.80
CA LEU A 21 1.46 -7.76 7.62
C LEU A 21 1.29 -6.25 7.68
N ARG A 22 1.36 -5.59 6.54
CA ARG A 22 1.03 -4.16 6.40
C ARG A 22 -0.03 -3.98 5.31
N HIS A 23 -1.18 -3.49 5.68
CA HIS A 23 -2.31 -3.25 4.78
C HIS A 23 -2.94 -1.88 5.01
N ASN A 24 -3.95 -1.53 4.21
CA ASN A 24 -4.60 -0.22 4.21
C ASN A 24 -3.59 0.93 4.16
N THR A 25 -2.54 0.79 3.34
CA THR A 25 -1.48 1.78 3.25
C THR A 25 -1.91 2.96 2.37
N ARG A 26 -1.99 4.14 2.95
CA ARG A 26 -2.30 5.41 2.26
C ARG A 26 -1.05 6.27 2.22
N LEU A 27 -0.64 6.69 1.03
CA LEU A 27 0.50 7.58 0.81
C LEU A 27 -0.02 9.01 0.70
N TRP A 28 0.36 9.89 1.62
CA TRP A 28 -0.16 11.25 1.75
C TRP A 28 0.80 12.27 1.15
N PHE A 29 0.30 13.17 0.31
CA PHE A 29 1.06 14.31 -0.22
C PHE A 29 1.41 15.32 0.88
N LYS A 30 0.52 15.45 1.87
CA LYS A 30 0.75 16.25 3.09
C LYS A 30 0.37 15.40 4.29
N ARG A 31 1.10 15.57 5.38
CA ARG A 31 0.82 14.86 6.63
C ARG A 31 -0.60 15.14 7.10
N PRO A 32 -1.44 14.10 7.32
CA PRO A 32 -2.78 14.28 7.86
C PRO A 32 -2.72 14.67 9.34
N GLU A 33 -3.79 15.26 9.85
CA GLU A 33 -3.90 15.68 11.25
C GLU A 33 -3.93 14.48 12.20
N SER A 34 -4.47 13.34 11.76
CA SER A 34 -4.48 12.08 12.49
C SER A 34 -4.29 10.89 11.56
N PRO A 35 -3.83 9.72 12.04
CA PRO A 35 -3.74 8.51 11.23
C PRO A 35 -5.10 8.08 10.64
N SER A 36 -6.19 8.29 11.36
CA SER A 36 -7.56 7.93 10.95
C SER A 36 -8.24 9.00 10.08
N PHE A 37 -7.48 10.00 9.58
CA PHE A 37 -8.05 11.05 8.73
C PHE A 37 -8.63 10.47 7.43
N GLU A 38 -9.86 10.84 7.12
CA GLU A 38 -10.51 10.47 5.87
C GLU A 38 -10.22 11.55 4.80
N GLY A 39 -9.33 11.19 3.87
CA GLY A 39 -8.95 12.09 2.79
C GLY A 39 -9.55 11.69 1.44
N THR A 40 -9.13 12.37 0.38
CA THR A 40 -9.53 12.10 -1.00
C THR A 40 -8.54 11.16 -1.67
N CYS A 41 -8.99 9.95 -2.03
CA CYS A 41 -8.18 9.03 -2.82
C CYS A 41 -8.10 9.48 -4.28
N VAL A 42 -6.91 9.79 -4.75
CA VAL A 42 -6.69 10.24 -6.15
C VAL A 42 -6.28 9.10 -7.08
N GLY A 43 -6.03 7.92 -6.55
CA GLY A 43 -5.67 6.73 -7.31
C GLY A 43 -5.06 5.66 -6.43
N ALA A 44 -4.74 4.52 -7.04
CA ALA A 44 -4.04 3.44 -6.36
C ALA A 44 -2.83 2.96 -7.15
N VAL A 45 -1.86 2.41 -6.40
CA VAL A 45 -0.67 1.77 -6.95
C VAL A 45 -0.57 0.36 -6.39
N VAL A 46 -0.39 -0.62 -7.27
CA VAL A 46 -0.17 -2.01 -6.87
C VAL A 46 1.33 -2.28 -6.90
N GLY A 47 1.91 -2.46 -5.71
CA GLY A 47 3.28 -2.90 -5.52
C GLY A 47 3.40 -4.41 -5.33
N LEU A 48 4.63 -4.91 -5.23
CA LEU A 48 4.86 -6.33 -4.98
C LEU A 48 4.62 -6.67 -3.50
N ASN A 49 5.32 -6.00 -2.60
CA ASN A 49 5.22 -6.19 -1.16
C ASN A 49 5.50 -4.86 -0.42
N PRO A 50 5.10 -4.75 0.85
CA PRO A 50 5.20 -3.49 1.60
C PRO A 50 6.62 -2.97 1.86
N GLY A 51 7.67 -3.73 1.60
CA GLY A 51 9.03 -3.36 1.99
C GLY A 51 9.22 -3.30 3.52
N SER A 52 10.26 -2.59 3.97
CA SER A 52 10.64 -2.53 5.38
C SER A 52 10.17 -1.26 6.12
N ALA A 53 9.46 -0.35 5.47
CA ALA A 53 9.02 0.89 6.08
C ALA A 53 8.24 0.65 7.38
N LYS A 54 8.62 1.39 8.43
CA LYS A 54 8.03 1.29 9.77
C LYS A 54 7.17 2.52 10.02
N GLY A 55 5.95 2.30 10.57
CA GLY A 55 5.21 3.35 11.26
C GLY A 55 5.57 3.39 12.75
N ASP A 56 5.08 4.35 13.49
CA ASP A 56 5.10 4.38 14.95
C ASP A 56 4.07 3.35 15.45
N ALA A 57 4.48 2.08 15.41
CA ALA A 57 3.56 0.96 15.33
C ALA A 57 2.82 0.67 16.65
N GLU A 58 1.57 1.03 16.71
CA GLU A 58 0.59 0.30 17.51
C GLU A 58 0.00 -0.83 16.63
N ILE A 59 0.17 -2.07 17.06
CA ILE A 59 -0.36 -3.25 16.38
C ILE A 59 -1.89 -3.17 16.32
N GLY A 60 -2.47 -3.43 15.14
CA GLY A 60 -3.92 -3.43 14.93
C GLY A 60 -4.57 -2.05 14.81
N ARG A 61 -3.79 -0.97 14.85
CA ARG A 61 -4.28 0.39 14.64
C ARG A 61 -3.62 1.05 13.44
N GLU A 62 -4.34 1.99 12.84
CA GLU A 62 -3.78 2.82 11.80
C GLU A 62 -2.69 3.74 12.37
N THR A 63 -1.48 3.61 11.87
CA THR A 63 -0.30 4.33 12.35
C THR A 63 0.28 5.21 11.27
N LEU A 64 0.97 6.27 11.66
CA LEU A 64 1.62 7.23 10.78
C LEU A 64 3.12 6.94 10.72
N GLY A 65 3.69 7.00 9.51
CA GLY A 65 5.11 6.81 9.28
C GLY A 65 5.67 7.72 8.19
N ASN A 66 7.00 7.78 8.10
CA ASN A 66 7.67 8.49 7.01
C ASN A 66 7.76 7.57 5.78
N CYS A 67 7.54 8.13 4.60
CA CYS A 67 7.69 7.39 3.35
C CYS A 67 9.12 6.87 3.17
N ASP A 68 9.24 5.66 2.65
CA ASP A 68 10.48 5.16 2.09
C ASP A 68 10.73 5.75 0.68
N PRO A 69 11.93 5.57 0.10
CA PRO A 69 12.24 6.12 -1.22
C PRO A 69 11.31 5.66 -2.36
N THR A 70 10.70 4.48 -2.24
CA THR A 70 9.73 3.97 -3.23
C THR A 70 8.41 4.72 -3.12
N MET A 71 7.90 4.90 -1.90
CA MET A 71 6.69 5.66 -1.62
C MET A 71 6.83 7.13 -2.04
N ASP A 72 7.97 7.76 -1.71
CA ASP A 72 8.27 9.13 -2.13
C ASP A 72 8.27 9.28 -3.65
N ARG A 73 8.85 8.31 -4.36
CA ARG A 73 8.88 8.31 -5.83
C ARG A 73 7.48 8.16 -6.42
N ILE A 74 6.62 7.35 -5.83
CA ILE A 74 5.22 7.21 -6.24
C ILE A 74 4.52 8.57 -6.12
N LEU A 75 4.56 9.20 -4.94
CA LEU A 75 3.91 10.49 -4.73
C LEU A 75 4.44 11.58 -5.65
N THR A 76 5.76 11.67 -5.80
CA THR A 76 6.40 12.61 -6.75
C THR A 76 5.90 12.39 -8.18
N THR A 77 5.71 11.14 -8.60
CA THR A 77 5.17 10.84 -9.94
C THR A 77 3.74 11.36 -10.11
N PHE A 78 2.88 11.20 -9.09
CA PHE A 78 1.55 11.77 -9.10
C PHE A 78 1.57 13.31 -9.10
N GLU A 79 2.44 13.96 -8.31
CA GLU A 79 2.61 15.42 -8.31
C GLU A 79 2.99 15.94 -9.70
N ILE A 80 3.92 15.26 -10.37
CA ILE A 80 4.31 15.59 -11.75
C ILE A 80 3.11 15.43 -12.70
N ALA A 81 2.33 14.37 -12.57
CA ALA A 81 1.14 14.14 -13.38
C ALA A 81 0.08 15.25 -13.19
N PHE A 82 -0.20 15.65 -11.95
CA PHE A 82 -1.09 16.78 -11.63
C PHE A 82 -0.57 18.07 -12.28
N LYS A 83 0.72 18.36 -12.10
CA LYS A 83 1.37 19.55 -12.68
C LYS A 83 1.27 19.57 -14.20
N LEU A 84 1.53 18.44 -14.88
CA LEU A 84 1.44 18.33 -16.35
C LEU A 84 0.00 18.53 -16.86
N LYS A 85 -1.00 18.21 -16.03
CA LYS A 85 -2.41 18.46 -16.33
C LYS A 85 -2.89 19.87 -15.95
N GLY A 86 -2.03 20.70 -15.37
CA GLY A 86 -2.39 22.02 -14.87
C GLY A 86 -3.37 21.98 -13.68
N LEU A 87 -3.40 20.87 -12.94
CA LEU A 87 -4.29 20.65 -11.81
C LEU A 87 -3.51 20.75 -10.49
N PRO A 88 -4.07 21.37 -9.44
CA PRO A 88 -3.49 21.28 -8.11
C PRO A 88 -3.73 19.89 -7.51
N VAL A 89 -2.81 19.42 -6.66
CA VAL A 89 -3.06 18.27 -5.80
C VAL A 89 -4.19 18.64 -4.82
N PRO A 90 -5.29 17.88 -4.74
CA PRO A 90 -6.39 18.19 -3.84
C PRO A 90 -5.94 18.22 -2.37
N GLU A 91 -6.58 19.04 -1.56
CA GLU A 91 -6.31 19.05 -0.12
C GLU A 91 -6.74 17.72 0.52
N GLY A 92 -5.92 17.23 1.45
CA GLY A 92 -6.14 15.92 2.07
C GLY A 92 -6.09 14.74 1.08
N ALA A 93 -5.41 14.91 -0.07
CA ALA A 93 -5.29 13.83 -1.05
C ALA A 93 -4.27 12.76 -0.63
N TYR A 94 -4.58 11.53 -0.98
CA TYR A 94 -3.68 10.39 -0.83
C TYR A 94 -3.77 9.43 -2.00
N VAL A 95 -2.71 8.63 -2.16
CA VAL A 95 -2.65 7.48 -3.08
C VAL A 95 -2.79 6.20 -2.26
N GLN A 96 -3.72 5.32 -2.61
CA GLN A 96 -3.83 4.01 -1.98
C GLN A 96 -2.71 3.10 -2.47
N MET A 97 -1.89 2.58 -1.55
CA MET A 97 -0.90 1.56 -1.87
C MET A 97 -1.50 0.18 -1.64
N LEU A 98 -1.63 -0.57 -2.71
CA LEU A 98 -2.02 -1.97 -2.70
C LEU A 98 -0.76 -2.82 -2.90
N ASN A 99 -0.73 -4.01 -2.33
CA ASN A 99 0.39 -4.93 -2.52
C ASN A 99 -0.12 -6.31 -2.92
N LEU A 100 0.60 -7.00 -3.79
CA LEU A 100 0.31 -8.40 -4.13
C LEU A 100 0.52 -9.31 -2.90
N PHE A 101 1.51 -8.97 -2.08
CA PHE A 101 1.81 -9.64 -0.82
C PHE A 101 1.84 -8.59 0.29
N TYR A 102 1.15 -8.85 1.39
CA TYR A 102 1.06 -7.92 2.53
C TYR A 102 2.17 -8.13 3.57
N LEU A 103 2.99 -9.16 3.40
CA LEU A 103 4.13 -9.41 4.29
C LEU A 103 5.12 -8.24 4.22
N ARG A 104 5.39 -7.66 5.38
CA ARG A 104 6.36 -6.60 5.54
C ARG A 104 7.77 -7.20 5.56
N ASP A 105 8.41 -7.28 4.40
CA ASP A 105 9.78 -7.74 4.25
C ASP A 105 10.52 -6.87 3.22
N ALA A 106 11.81 -6.60 3.47
CA ALA A 106 12.68 -5.93 2.51
C ALA A 106 13.04 -6.84 1.32
N CYS A 107 12.87 -8.16 1.49
CA CYS A 107 13.19 -9.16 0.48
C CYS A 107 11.94 -9.72 -0.18
N ALA A 108 11.71 -9.36 -1.44
CA ALA A 108 10.56 -9.84 -2.21
C ALA A 108 10.50 -11.37 -2.32
N SER A 109 11.66 -12.07 -2.34
CA SER A 109 11.71 -13.54 -2.41
C SER A 109 11.15 -14.20 -1.15
N ALA A 110 11.34 -13.60 0.04
CA ALA A 110 10.75 -14.12 1.28
C ALA A 110 9.22 -13.98 1.27
N ALA A 111 8.71 -12.84 0.81
CA ALA A 111 7.27 -12.62 0.65
C ALA A 111 6.64 -13.61 -0.36
N ILE A 112 7.33 -13.90 -1.47
CA ILE A 112 6.90 -14.88 -2.46
C ILE A 112 6.92 -16.31 -1.89
N ALA A 113 7.95 -16.68 -1.13
CA ALA A 113 8.05 -18.00 -0.52
C ALA A 113 6.96 -18.27 0.52
N ALA A 114 6.53 -17.23 1.26
CA ALA A 114 5.45 -17.31 2.24
C ALA A 114 4.04 -17.17 1.63
N ARG A 115 3.93 -17.10 0.30
CA ARG A 115 2.70 -16.78 -0.44
C ARG A 115 1.49 -17.63 -0.03
N ASP A 116 1.65 -18.94 0.04
CA ASP A 116 0.51 -19.84 0.23
C ASP A 116 -0.01 -19.81 1.67
N GLU A 117 0.87 -19.61 2.65
CA GLU A 117 0.48 -19.40 4.05
C GLU A 117 -0.22 -18.04 4.23
N ILE A 118 0.32 -16.99 3.62
CA ILE A 118 -0.25 -15.66 3.68
C ILE A 118 -1.61 -15.61 2.98
N ALA A 119 -1.80 -16.32 1.88
CA ALA A 119 -3.06 -16.34 1.15
C ALA A 119 -4.25 -16.81 2.00
N GLN A 120 -4.02 -17.76 2.93
CA GLN A 120 -5.04 -18.22 3.86
C GLN A 120 -5.33 -17.17 4.96
N LEU A 121 -4.33 -16.42 5.38
CA LEU A 121 -4.48 -15.36 6.40
C LEU A 121 -5.16 -14.11 5.84
N LEU A 122 -4.87 -13.77 4.58
CA LEU A 122 -5.37 -12.56 3.91
C LEU A 122 -6.86 -12.58 3.60
N THR A 123 -7.53 -13.74 3.60
CA THR A 123 -8.98 -13.83 3.39
C THR A 123 -9.75 -13.04 4.45
N ASN A 124 -9.14 -12.81 5.62
CA ASN A 124 -9.73 -12.10 6.75
C ASN A 124 -9.19 -10.66 6.94
N ALA A 125 -8.02 -10.33 6.38
CA ALA A 125 -7.32 -9.06 6.63
C ALA A 125 -7.52 -8.00 5.54
N ARG A 126 -8.27 -8.30 4.47
CA ARG A 126 -8.60 -7.29 3.46
C ARG A 126 -9.53 -6.25 4.06
N ASP A 127 -8.98 -5.11 4.34
CA ASP A 127 -9.77 -3.94 4.71
C ASP A 127 -10.67 -3.57 3.53
N LYS A 128 -11.97 -3.37 3.80
CA LYS A 128 -12.95 -2.88 2.83
C LYS A 128 -12.49 -1.61 2.10
N ALA A 129 -11.58 -0.84 2.70
CA ALA A 129 -10.95 0.32 2.07
C ALA A 129 -10.12 -0.02 0.82
N GLU A 130 -9.61 -1.25 0.71
CA GLU A 130 -8.86 -1.74 -0.45
C GLU A 130 -9.74 -2.41 -1.51
N GLU A 131 -10.98 -2.77 -1.17
CA GLU A 131 -11.96 -3.44 -2.04
C GLU A 131 -12.90 -2.47 -2.75
N ARG A 132 -12.43 -1.31 -3.16
CA ARG A 132 -13.22 -0.28 -3.82
C ARG A 132 -12.74 0.03 -5.23
N GLU A 133 -13.55 0.75 -5.99
CA GLU A 133 -13.13 1.32 -7.26
C GLU A 133 -12.17 2.49 -7.03
N PHE A 134 -11.09 2.52 -7.82
CA PHE A 134 -10.11 3.61 -7.79
C PHE A 134 -10.23 4.45 -9.07
N PRO A 135 -10.09 5.79 -8.96
CA PRO A 135 -10.12 6.67 -10.13
C PRO A 135 -9.01 6.34 -11.15
N PHE A 136 -7.89 5.82 -10.65
CA PHE A 136 -6.73 5.43 -11.44
C PHE A 136 -6.01 4.27 -10.75
N LEU A 137 -5.52 3.30 -11.52
CA LEU A 137 -4.76 2.16 -11.01
C LEU A 137 -3.44 2.03 -11.77
N TRP A 138 -2.33 2.13 -11.04
CA TRP A 138 -0.98 1.93 -11.57
C TRP A 138 -0.41 0.60 -11.08
N LEU A 139 -0.07 -0.28 -12.02
CA LEU A 139 0.53 -1.58 -11.74
C LEU A 139 2.06 -1.44 -11.71
N ALA A 140 2.68 -1.55 -10.54
CA ALA A 140 4.09 -1.21 -10.31
C ALA A 140 4.90 -2.33 -9.64
N TRP A 141 4.51 -3.61 -9.80
CA TRP A 141 5.20 -4.73 -9.15
C TRP A 141 6.47 -5.24 -9.84
N GLY A 142 6.80 -4.77 -11.03
CA GLY A 142 8.01 -5.19 -11.77
C GLY A 142 7.90 -6.61 -12.36
N LYS A 143 9.05 -7.19 -12.70
CA LYS A 143 9.14 -8.49 -13.41
C LYS A 143 8.97 -9.74 -12.52
N SER A 144 8.93 -9.57 -11.19
CA SER A 144 8.93 -10.69 -10.24
C SER A 144 7.54 -11.25 -9.94
N ALA A 145 6.48 -10.54 -10.31
CA ALA A 145 5.11 -11.02 -10.12
C ALA A 145 4.71 -11.99 -11.24
N ARG A 146 3.98 -13.05 -10.88
CA ARG A 146 3.38 -13.99 -11.84
C ARG A 146 2.04 -13.43 -12.31
N ALA A 147 1.58 -13.89 -13.49
CA ALA A 147 0.30 -13.46 -14.06
C ALA A 147 -0.88 -13.75 -13.10
N ASP A 148 -0.86 -14.88 -12.43
CA ASP A 148 -1.87 -15.33 -11.45
C ASP A 148 -1.97 -14.43 -10.20
N ASP A 149 -0.93 -13.64 -9.90
CA ASP A 149 -0.96 -12.69 -8.79
C ASP A 149 -1.79 -11.44 -9.13
N VAL A 150 -1.97 -11.16 -10.44
CA VAL A 150 -2.73 -10.01 -10.95
C VAL A 150 -4.24 -10.22 -10.82
N ASP A 151 -4.72 -11.47 -10.95
CA ASP A 151 -6.15 -11.79 -10.89
C ASP A 151 -6.78 -11.56 -9.51
N ARG A 152 -5.95 -11.28 -8.49
CA ARG A 152 -6.41 -10.95 -7.13
C ARG A 152 -7.06 -9.57 -7.03
N PHE A 153 -6.80 -8.69 -7.99
CA PHE A 153 -7.40 -7.37 -8.02
C PHE A 153 -8.45 -7.33 -9.15
N PRO A 154 -9.72 -7.05 -8.83
CA PRO A 154 -10.75 -6.93 -9.84
C PRO A 154 -10.43 -5.74 -10.74
N THR A 155 -9.75 -6.01 -11.85
CA THR A 155 -9.71 -5.09 -12.97
C THR A 155 -11.03 -5.23 -13.71
N LYS A 156 -11.94 -4.27 -13.57
CA LYS A 156 -13.06 -4.18 -14.53
C LYS A 156 -12.42 -3.87 -15.90
N SER A 157 -12.28 -4.91 -16.73
CA SER A 157 -12.10 -4.70 -18.15
C SER A 157 -13.33 -3.96 -18.67
N LYS A 158 -13.13 -2.75 -19.17
CA LYS A 158 -14.09 -2.07 -20.04
C LYS A 158 -14.01 -2.68 -21.41
#